data_c5ff033cfbc76a890d9ac3dc1dc0ae41
#
_entry.id   c5ff033cfbc76a890d9ac3dc1dc0ae41
#
_cell.length_a   1.000
_cell.length_b   1.000
_cell.length_c   1.000
_cell.angle_alpha   90.00
_cell.angle_beta   90.00
_cell.angle_gamma   90.00
#
_symmetry.space_group_name_H-M   'P 1'
#
loop_
_entity.id
_entity.type
_entity.pdbx_description
1 polymer ?
#
loop_
_entity_poly.entity_id
_entity_poly.type
_entity_poly.pdbx_seq_one_letter_code
_entity_poly.pdbx_strand_id
1 'polypeptide(L)'
;MCIRDRYVHQLGLKFGIHILRGIPRQAVHGRMHIKGTDKTADQIAINSICPWNSDMYGVDMSIPEGQLYYDSLMELYASWGVDFIKVDDIAYSTIYRDSHRKEIEGIRKAIDKTGREIVLSLSPGPARLQDGSFLQKNANMWRLTDDFWDEWELLYDMFDRCNYWSPFIRKGNWPDCDMLPLGHIGIRSGERGKADRMTCFTKPEQKTMITLWSIFQSPLMYGGELADLDAWTLSLLTNTEVNEMHRTLEGQRQEYRDDEWIVWSGENKESTYIAIFNVSDEKKEIPGKLTERYLRKDAKEIWSGKKVTEGTEEVENHVLSLIHI
;
A
#
# COMPACT_ATOMS: atom_id res chain seq x y z
N MET A 1 21.06 16.12 -7.95
CA MET A 1 19.70 16.48 -7.58
C MET A 1 18.87 16.79 -8.81
N CYS A 2 17.70 16.28 -8.87
CA CYS A 2 16.86 16.33 -10.04
C CYS A 2 16.04 17.63 -10.08
N ILE A 3 15.84 18.19 -11.25
CA ILE A 3 14.91 19.31 -11.46
C ILE A 3 13.49 18.91 -11.03
N ARG A 4 13.18 17.61 -11.10
CA ARG A 4 11.87 17.06 -10.78
C ARG A 4 11.49 17.14 -9.29
N ASP A 5 12.39 16.83 -8.37
CA ASP A 5 12.13 16.90 -6.92
C ASP A 5 11.81 18.33 -6.48
N ARG A 6 12.59 19.29 -6.96
CA ARG A 6 12.38 20.72 -6.69
C ARG A 6 11.03 21.19 -7.22
N TYR A 7 10.66 20.78 -8.43
CA TYR A 7 9.37 21.12 -9.02
C TYR A 7 8.20 20.52 -8.21
N VAL A 8 8.29 19.25 -7.83
CA VAL A 8 7.27 18.57 -6.99
C VAL A 8 7.08 19.29 -5.66
N HIS A 9 8.19 19.65 -4.98
CA HIS A 9 8.13 20.38 -3.72
C HIS A 9 7.56 21.80 -3.86
N GLN A 10 7.83 22.48 -4.97
CA GLN A 10 7.25 23.80 -5.26
C GLN A 10 5.73 23.74 -5.39
N LEU A 11 5.17 22.60 -5.78
CA LEU A 11 3.73 22.35 -5.80
C LEU A 11 3.16 21.94 -4.43
N GLY A 12 3.98 21.92 -3.36
CA GLY A 12 3.57 21.45 -2.04
C GLY A 12 3.41 19.95 -1.90
N LEU A 13 3.87 19.19 -2.90
CA LEU A 13 3.80 17.72 -2.93
C LEU A 13 5.07 17.09 -2.36
N LYS A 14 5.00 15.80 -2.02
CA LYS A 14 6.13 14.98 -1.58
C LYS A 14 6.71 14.21 -2.76
N PHE A 15 8.04 13.95 -2.72
CA PHE A 15 8.74 13.23 -3.78
C PHE A 15 9.25 11.88 -3.27
N GLY A 16 8.91 10.82 -4.00
CA GLY A 16 9.33 9.45 -3.69
C GLY A 16 10.15 8.80 -4.80
N ILE A 17 10.92 7.79 -4.42
CA ILE A 17 11.68 6.93 -5.33
C ILE A 17 11.42 5.47 -5.03
N HIS A 18 11.61 4.64 -6.07
CA HIS A 18 11.61 3.19 -5.97
C HIS A 18 13.03 2.67 -6.24
N ILE A 19 13.51 1.78 -5.37
CA ILE A 19 14.82 1.15 -5.50
C ILE A 19 14.72 -0.36 -5.25
N LEU A 20 15.66 -1.12 -5.76
CA LEU A 20 15.92 -2.49 -5.28
C LEU A 20 16.86 -2.43 -4.08
N ARG A 21 16.75 -3.39 -3.15
CA ARG A 21 17.75 -3.56 -2.10
C ARG A 21 19.11 -3.94 -2.68
N GLY A 22 20.13 -3.78 -1.86
CA GLY A 22 21.46 -4.27 -2.17
C GLY A 22 22.36 -3.27 -2.87
N ILE A 23 23.41 -3.79 -3.50
CA ILE A 23 24.44 -3.02 -4.16
C ILE A 23 24.48 -3.34 -5.65
N PRO A 24 24.54 -2.33 -6.56
CA PRO A 24 24.52 -2.56 -7.99
C PRO A 24 25.68 -3.45 -8.45
N ARG A 25 25.36 -4.42 -9.30
CA ARG A 25 26.33 -5.31 -9.94
C ARG A 25 27.48 -4.55 -10.60
N GLN A 26 27.17 -3.42 -11.23
CA GLN A 26 28.20 -2.57 -11.85
C GLN A 26 29.18 -2.01 -10.81
N ALA A 27 28.70 -1.62 -9.62
CA ALA A 27 29.58 -1.12 -8.56
C ALA A 27 30.50 -2.23 -8.03
N VAL A 28 29.96 -3.45 -7.89
CA VAL A 28 30.72 -4.64 -7.46
C VAL A 28 31.81 -5.00 -8.48
N HIS A 29 31.45 -5.11 -9.75
CA HIS A 29 32.42 -5.44 -10.79
C HIS A 29 33.46 -4.33 -11.03
N GLY A 30 33.06 -3.07 -10.85
CA GLY A 30 33.95 -1.92 -10.94
C GLY A 30 34.78 -1.68 -9.67
N ARG A 31 34.62 -2.49 -8.63
CA ARG A 31 35.30 -2.34 -7.33
C ARG A 31 35.21 -0.91 -6.79
N MET A 32 34.04 -0.32 -6.88
CA MET A 32 33.82 1.06 -6.43
C MET A 32 34.02 1.16 -4.93
N HIS A 33 34.69 2.21 -4.46
CA HIS A 33 34.92 2.43 -3.03
C HIS A 33 33.63 2.74 -2.28
N ILE A 34 33.49 2.18 -1.09
CA ILE A 34 32.42 2.50 -0.15
C ILE A 34 32.83 3.77 0.62
N LYS A 35 31.96 4.78 0.60
CA LYS A 35 32.20 6.05 1.25
C LYS A 35 32.55 5.89 2.74
N GLY A 36 33.66 6.50 3.16
CA GLY A 36 34.10 6.49 4.57
C GLY A 36 34.83 5.21 5.01
N THR A 37 35.29 4.38 4.07
CA THR A 37 36.03 3.15 4.33
C THR A 37 37.04 2.86 3.22
N ASP A 38 38.03 2.02 3.50
CA ASP A 38 39.00 1.53 2.52
C ASP A 38 38.47 0.36 1.69
N LYS A 39 37.28 -0.16 2.02
CA LYS A 39 36.69 -1.29 1.31
C LYS A 39 36.01 -0.88 0.00
N THR A 40 35.95 -1.84 -0.88
CA THR A 40 35.27 -1.76 -2.18
C THR A 40 33.99 -2.57 -2.19
N ALA A 41 33.10 -2.31 -3.13
CA ALA A 41 31.77 -2.91 -3.26
C ALA A 41 31.79 -4.45 -3.33
N ASP A 42 32.80 -5.03 -3.98
CA ASP A 42 33.01 -6.48 -4.06
C ASP A 42 33.35 -7.14 -2.72
N GLN A 43 33.88 -6.38 -1.77
CA GLN A 43 34.23 -6.85 -0.42
C GLN A 43 33.07 -6.84 0.56
N ILE A 44 31.97 -6.18 0.23
CA ILE A 44 30.75 -6.12 1.04
C ILE A 44 29.55 -6.76 0.36
N ALA A 45 29.68 -7.15 -0.91
CA ALA A 45 28.63 -7.84 -1.65
C ALA A 45 28.54 -9.31 -1.24
N ILE A 46 27.29 -9.80 -1.13
CA ILE A 46 27.01 -11.23 -0.94
C ILE A 46 26.15 -11.76 -2.08
N ASN A 47 26.25 -13.06 -2.36
CA ASN A 47 25.50 -13.71 -3.42
C ASN A 47 24.03 -13.94 -3.01
N SER A 48 23.32 -12.83 -2.78
CA SER A 48 21.87 -12.77 -2.55
C SER A 48 21.26 -11.91 -3.64
N ILE A 49 20.87 -12.55 -4.73
CA ILE A 49 20.43 -11.91 -5.98
C ILE A 49 18.91 -12.02 -6.08
N CYS A 50 18.26 -10.93 -6.48
CA CYS A 50 16.84 -10.91 -6.74
C CYS A 50 16.45 -11.91 -7.84
N PRO A 51 15.49 -12.82 -7.61
CA PRO A 51 15.12 -13.86 -8.59
C PRO A 51 14.52 -13.33 -9.89
N TRP A 52 13.89 -12.15 -9.86
CA TRP A 52 13.26 -11.53 -11.04
C TRP A 52 14.07 -10.39 -11.64
N ASN A 53 15.11 -9.90 -10.95
CA ASN A 53 16.00 -8.86 -11.45
C ASN A 53 17.42 -9.04 -10.91
N SER A 54 18.34 -9.42 -11.78
CA SER A 54 19.72 -9.79 -11.40
C SER A 54 20.68 -8.60 -11.27
N ASP A 55 20.19 -7.36 -11.26
CA ASP A 55 21.05 -6.16 -11.31
C ASP A 55 21.76 -5.83 -10.00
N MET A 56 21.31 -6.44 -8.89
CA MET A 56 21.80 -6.15 -7.54
C MET A 56 22.38 -7.41 -6.87
N TYR A 57 23.44 -7.23 -6.08
CA TYR A 57 23.87 -8.18 -5.06
C TYR A 57 23.33 -7.76 -3.70
N GLY A 58 23.18 -8.72 -2.76
CA GLY A 58 22.92 -8.38 -1.37
C GLY A 58 24.12 -7.70 -0.71
N VAL A 59 23.88 -7.03 0.42
CA VAL A 59 24.92 -6.39 1.23
C VAL A 59 25.19 -7.22 2.48
N ASP A 60 26.46 -7.46 2.77
CA ASP A 60 26.87 -8.10 4.02
C ASP A 60 26.67 -7.16 5.22
N MET A 61 25.55 -7.33 5.88
CA MET A 61 25.21 -6.57 7.10
C MET A 61 25.83 -7.14 8.37
N SER A 62 26.72 -8.14 8.28
CA SER A 62 27.49 -8.65 9.44
C SER A 62 28.73 -7.83 9.72
N ILE A 63 29.14 -6.99 8.79
CA ILE A 63 30.31 -6.12 8.89
C ILE A 63 29.90 -4.63 8.92
N PRO A 64 30.67 -3.75 9.59
CA PRO A 64 30.31 -2.34 9.71
C PRO A 64 30.16 -1.60 8.39
N GLU A 65 30.91 -1.99 7.39
CA GLU A 65 30.93 -1.35 6.07
C GLU A 65 29.62 -1.54 5.30
N GLY A 66 28.88 -2.62 5.58
CA GLY A 66 27.51 -2.79 5.05
C GLY A 66 26.58 -1.70 5.54
N GLN A 67 26.67 -1.32 6.82
CA GLN A 67 25.92 -0.18 7.36
C GLN A 67 26.40 1.15 6.77
N LEU A 68 27.71 1.38 6.63
CA LEU A 68 28.26 2.60 6.02
C LEU A 68 27.79 2.79 4.57
N TYR A 69 27.65 1.69 3.83
CA TYR A 69 27.07 1.74 2.48
C TYR A 69 25.64 2.30 2.50
N TYR A 70 24.74 1.73 3.31
CA TYR A 70 23.36 2.23 3.40
C TYR A 70 23.29 3.64 3.99
N ASP A 71 24.14 3.99 4.96
CA ASP A 71 24.25 5.35 5.49
C ASP A 71 24.54 6.35 4.37
N SER A 72 25.54 6.05 3.54
CA SER A 72 25.95 6.93 2.44
C SER A 72 24.85 7.06 1.36
N LEU A 73 24.11 6.00 1.11
CA LEU A 73 23.01 5.99 0.15
C LEU A 73 21.82 6.83 0.65
N MET A 74 21.43 6.65 1.92
CA MET A 74 20.32 7.42 2.50
C MET A 74 20.70 8.89 2.71
N GLU A 75 21.95 9.22 3.05
CA GLU A 75 22.46 10.60 3.04
C GLU A 75 22.30 11.24 1.66
N LEU A 76 22.62 10.52 0.60
CA LEU A 76 22.47 11.01 -0.77
C LEU A 76 21.00 11.30 -1.09
N TYR A 77 20.09 10.37 -0.80
CA TYR A 77 18.66 10.54 -1.05
C TYR A 77 18.06 11.66 -0.19
N ALA A 78 18.44 11.75 1.06
CA ALA A 78 18.06 12.87 1.93
C ALA A 78 18.53 14.22 1.37
N SER A 79 19.77 14.28 0.85
CA SER A 79 20.31 15.49 0.21
C SER A 79 19.55 15.90 -1.06
N TRP A 80 18.93 14.96 -1.73
CA TRP A 80 18.02 15.19 -2.87
C TRP A 80 16.63 15.63 -2.45
N GLY A 81 16.30 15.60 -1.16
CA GLY A 81 14.98 15.95 -0.68
C GLY A 81 13.94 14.83 -0.84
N VAL A 82 14.36 13.57 -0.94
CA VAL A 82 13.45 12.43 -1.02
C VAL A 82 12.63 12.31 0.27
N ASP A 83 11.32 12.14 0.14
CA ASP A 83 10.35 12.01 1.24
C ASP A 83 9.83 10.59 1.41
N PHE A 84 9.95 9.74 0.39
CA PHE A 84 9.43 8.38 0.36
C PHE A 84 10.36 7.47 -0.43
N ILE A 85 10.64 6.30 0.12
CA ILE A 85 11.46 5.28 -0.54
C ILE A 85 10.70 3.95 -0.49
N LYS A 86 10.34 3.41 -1.66
CA LYS A 86 9.92 2.02 -1.81
C LYS A 86 11.16 1.18 -2.11
N VAL A 87 11.40 0.15 -1.30
CA VAL A 87 12.49 -0.81 -1.48
C VAL A 87 11.87 -2.14 -1.86
N ASP A 88 12.21 -2.61 -3.05
CA ASP A 88 11.79 -3.92 -3.54
C ASP A 88 12.85 -5.00 -3.30
N ASP A 89 12.47 -6.28 -3.49
CA ASP A 89 13.32 -7.46 -3.19
C ASP A 89 13.83 -7.50 -1.74
N ILE A 90 13.11 -6.94 -0.77
CA ILE A 90 13.59 -6.84 0.61
C ILE A 90 12.67 -7.50 1.63
N ALA A 91 11.36 -7.41 1.43
CA ALA A 91 10.36 -8.04 2.28
C ALA A 91 10.24 -9.54 2.00
N TYR A 92 9.37 -10.23 2.73
CA TYR A 92 9.10 -11.64 2.47
C TYR A 92 8.52 -11.84 1.06
N SER A 93 8.98 -12.89 0.40
CA SER A 93 8.46 -13.32 -0.91
C SER A 93 8.17 -14.81 -0.88
N THR A 94 7.11 -15.23 -1.54
CA THR A 94 6.78 -16.64 -1.77
C THR A 94 7.82 -17.34 -2.64
N ILE A 95 8.56 -16.60 -3.45
CA ILE A 95 9.58 -17.12 -4.37
C ILE A 95 10.80 -17.57 -3.60
N TYR A 96 11.39 -16.74 -2.73
CA TYR A 96 12.59 -17.10 -1.94
C TYR A 96 12.27 -17.44 -0.48
N ARG A 97 11.04 -17.29 -0.03
CA ARG A 97 10.52 -17.70 1.29
C ARG A 97 11.28 -17.12 2.49
N ASP A 98 11.84 -15.95 2.34
CA ASP A 98 12.58 -15.24 3.36
C ASP A 98 12.37 -13.71 3.25
N SER A 99 12.91 -12.97 4.20
CA SER A 99 12.99 -11.51 4.18
C SER A 99 14.40 -11.08 4.59
N HIS A 100 14.88 -10.00 3.99
CA HIS A 100 16.23 -9.48 4.24
C HIS A 100 16.25 -8.57 5.48
N ARG A 101 15.89 -9.12 6.64
CA ARG A 101 15.67 -8.37 7.90
C ARG A 101 16.84 -7.47 8.29
N LYS A 102 18.10 -7.94 8.13
CA LYS A 102 19.28 -7.15 8.45
C LYS A 102 19.45 -5.93 7.54
N GLU A 103 19.11 -6.08 6.26
CA GLU A 103 19.13 -4.95 5.32
C GLU A 103 17.99 -3.98 5.60
N ILE A 104 16.80 -4.46 5.96
CA ILE A 104 15.68 -3.61 6.42
C ILE A 104 16.09 -2.76 7.63
N GLU A 105 16.68 -3.40 8.64
CA GLU A 105 17.19 -2.69 9.84
C GLU A 105 18.29 -1.69 9.50
N GLY A 106 19.20 -2.05 8.60
CA GLY A 106 20.27 -1.18 8.14
C GLY A 106 19.76 0.06 7.41
N ILE A 107 18.79 -0.13 6.50
CA ILE A 107 18.14 0.98 5.78
C ILE A 107 17.38 1.88 6.75
N ARG A 108 16.61 1.31 7.70
CA ARG A 108 15.89 2.10 8.71
C ARG A 108 16.85 2.96 9.55
N LYS A 109 17.93 2.36 10.07
CA LYS A 109 18.98 3.08 10.81
C LYS A 109 19.61 4.19 9.98
N ALA A 110 19.89 3.91 8.71
CA ALA A 110 20.48 4.88 7.81
C ALA A 110 19.54 6.08 7.55
N ILE A 111 18.25 5.82 7.35
CA ILE A 111 17.24 6.88 7.23
C ILE A 111 17.17 7.72 8.51
N ASP A 112 17.08 7.10 9.67
CA ASP A 112 17.00 7.80 10.97
C ASP A 112 18.24 8.69 11.21
N LYS A 113 19.41 8.21 10.81
CA LYS A 113 20.68 8.95 10.92
C LYS A 113 20.69 10.23 10.07
N THR A 114 19.95 10.29 8.96
CA THR A 114 19.87 11.50 8.14
C THR A 114 19.15 12.67 8.83
N GLY A 115 18.33 12.38 9.84
CA GLY A 115 17.46 13.35 10.51
C GLY A 115 16.29 13.85 9.65
N ARG A 116 16.12 13.31 8.41
CA ARG A 116 15.00 13.65 7.53
C ARG A 116 13.86 12.64 7.70
N GLU A 117 12.63 13.13 7.74
CA GLU A 117 11.45 12.29 7.73
C GLU A 117 11.29 11.66 6.33
N ILE A 118 11.63 10.38 6.21
CA ILE A 118 11.48 9.59 4.98
C ILE A 118 10.62 8.37 5.30
N VAL A 119 9.51 8.24 4.57
CA VAL A 119 8.64 7.06 4.64
C VAL A 119 9.34 5.88 3.97
N LEU A 120 9.47 4.76 4.68
CA LEU A 120 10.03 3.52 4.17
C LEU A 120 8.91 2.53 3.86
N SER A 121 8.78 2.16 2.59
CA SER A 121 7.85 1.14 2.08
C SER A 121 8.64 -0.10 1.63
N LEU A 122 8.13 -1.28 2.00
CA LEU A 122 8.79 -2.57 1.72
C LEU A 122 7.93 -3.43 0.79
N SER A 123 8.56 -3.98 -0.24
CA SER A 123 8.00 -4.98 -1.16
C SER A 123 9.03 -6.09 -1.46
N PRO A 124 8.66 -7.20 -2.10
CA PRO A 124 7.30 -7.59 -2.44
C PRO A 124 6.47 -8.04 -1.24
N GLY A 125 5.33 -8.72 -1.49
CA GLY A 125 4.50 -9.40 -0.51
C GLY A 125 4.33 -10.88 -0.87
N PRO A 126 3.44 -11.56 -0.16
CA PRO A 126 2.69 -11.12 1.02
C PRO A 126 3.55 -11.13 2.29
N ALA A 127 3.53 -10.07 3.07
CA ALA A 127 4.19 -10.04 4.37
C ALA A 127 3.61 -11.13 5.30
N ARG A 128 4.46 -11.74 6.13
CA ARG A 128 4.00 -12.75 7.10
C ARG A 128 3.52 -12.08 8.37
N LEU A 129 2.36 -12.48 8.86
CA LEU A 129 1.75 -11.91 10.06
C LEU A 129 2.67 -11.99 11.30
N GLN A 130 3.45 -13.07 11.41
CA GLN A 130 4.45 -13.24 12.47
C GLN A 130 5.58 -12.20 12.47
N ASP A 131 5.79 -11.53 11.34
CA ASP A 131 6.78 -10.46 11.21
C ASP A 131 6.21 -9.07 11.54
N GLY A 132 4.91 -8.96 11.88
CA GLY A 132 4.20 -7.70 12.07
C GLY A 132 4.89 -6.74 13.05
N SER A 133 5.30 -7.20 14.22
CA SER A 133 6.02 -6.36 15.20
C SER A 133 7.38 -5.89 14.69
N PHE A 134 8.07 -6.71 13.90
CA PHE A 134 9.34 -6.34 13.27
C PHE A 134 9.11 -5.25 12.21
N LEU A 135 8.08 -5.41 11.38
CA LEU A 135 7.72 -4.47 10.34
C LEU A 135 7.29 -3.13 10.93
N GLN A 136 6.44 -3.15 11.97
CA GLN A 136 6.04 -1.94 12.70
C GLN A 136 7.24 -1.15 13.27
N LYS A 137 8.29 -1.84 13.69
CA LYS A 137 9.50 -1.19 14.22
C LYS A 137 10.38 -0.58 13.13
N ASN A 138 10.44 -1.20 11.97
CA ASN A 138 11.49 -0.91 10.98
C ASN A 138 10.98 -0.27 9.68
N ALA A 139 9.67 -0.26 9.46
CA ALA A 139 9.06 0.28 8.24
C ALA A 139 7.80 1.09 8.54
N ASN A 140 7.40 1.90 7.57
CA ASN A 140 6.14 2.62 7.60
C ASN A 140 5.05 1.91 6.80
N MET A 141 5.44 1.19 5.74
CA MET A 141 4.55 0.44 4.88
C MET A 141 5.15 -0.92 4.52
N TRP A 142 4.30 -1.91 4.32
CA TRP A 142 4.71 -3.25 3.86
C TRP A 142 3.55 -3.93 3.13
N ARG A 143 3.86 -4.60 2.04
CA ARG A 143 2.90 -5.24 1.14
C ARG A 143 2.22 -6.45 1.79
N LEU A 144 0.90 -6.50 1.71
CA LEU A 144 0.07 -7.61 2.19
C LEU A 144 -0.13 -8.70 1.14
N THR A 145 0.16 -8.41 -0.10
CA THR A 145 -0.02 -9.28 -1.25
C THR A 145 1.18 -9.21 -2.18
N ASP A 146 1.29 -10.13 -3.12
CA ASP A 146 2.07 -9.95 -4.34
C ASP A 146 1.45 -8.85 -5.20
N ASP A 147 1.83 -8.65 -6.44
CA ASP A 147 1.29 -7.57 -7.24
C ASP A 147 -0.24 -7.70 -7.40
N PHE A 148 -0.95 -6.66 -6.96
CA PHE A 148 -2.40 -6.60 -7.00
C PHE A 148 -2.87 -6.06 -8.35
N TRP A 149 -3.66 -6.85 -9.03
CA TRP A 149 -4.29 -6.46 -10.28
C TRP A 149 -5.83 -6.47 -10.18
N ASP A 150 -6.50 -6.05 -11.22
CA ASP A 150 -7.94 -5.86 -11.32
C ASP A 150 -8.69 -7.18 -11.57
N GLU A 151 -8.56 -8.09 -10.63
CA GLU A 151 -9.20 -9.41 -10.58
C GLU A 151 -10.03 -9.52 -9.29
N TRP A 152 -11.31 -9.93 -9.42
CA TRP A 152 -12.22 -10.01 -8.27
C TRP A 152 -11.71 -10.93 -7.17
N GLU A 153 -11.12 -12.07 -7.52
CA GLU A 153 -10.57 -13.03 -6.57
C GLU A 153 -9.48 -12.42 -5.69
N LEU A 154 -8.65 -11.56 -6.26
CA LEU A 154 -7.62 -10.84 -5.50
C LEU A 154 -8.25 -9.80 -4.56
N LEU A 155 -9.29 -9.12 -5.01
CA LEU A 155 -10.03 -8.16 -4.18
C LEU A 155 -10.77 -8.87 -3.05
N TYR A 156 -11.38 -10.01 -3.33
CA TYR A 156 -12.09 -10.81 -2.32
C TYR A 156 -11.13 -11.37 -1.25
N ASP A 157 -9.97 -11.89 -1.66
CA ASP A 157 -8.91 -12.35 -0.74
C ASP A 157 -8.35 -11.21 0.14
N MET A 158 -8.38 -9.97 -0.35
CA MET A 158 -7.89 -8.81 0.39
C MET A 158 -8.72 -8.52 1.65
N PHE A 159 -10.00 -8.88 1.70
CA PHE A 159 -10.80 -8.75 2.93
C PHE A 159 -10.20 -9.57 4.09
N ASP A 160 -9.74 -10.79 3.83
CA ASP A 160 -9.09 -11.62 4.84
C ASP A 160 -7.75 -11.02 5.27
N ARG A 161 -6.94 -10.57 4.30
CA ARG A 161 -5.66 -9.91 4.59
C ARG A 161 -5.86 -8.67 5.44
N CYS A 162 -6.78 -7.80 5.07
CA CYS A 162 -7.13 -6.62 5.85
C CYS A 162 -7.57 -6.99 7.27
N ASN A 163 -8.41 -8.02 7.44
CA ASN A 163 -8.86 -8.46 8.76
C ASN A 163 -7.70 -8.93 9.64
N TYR A 164 -6.78 -9.75 9.10
CA TYR A 164 -5.62 -10.23 9.86
C TYR A 164 -4.62 -9.11 10.20
N TRP A 165 -4.49 -8.11 9.35
CA TRP A 165 -3.52 -7.03 9.53
C TRP A 165 -4.07 -5.79 10.23
N SER A 166 -5.37 -5.66 10.43
CA SER A 166 -5.98 -4.51 11.11
C SER A 166 -5.36 -4.21 12.49
N PRO A 167 -4.96 -5.20 13.33
CA PRO A 167 -4.32 -4.92 14.61
C PRO A 167 -2.93 -4.25 14.50
N PHE A 168 -2.34 -4.24 13.32
CA PHE A 168 -1.01 -3.65 13.09
C PHE A 168 -1.07 -2.21 12.55
N ILE A 169 -2.27 -1.68 12.29
CA ILE A 169 -2.45 -0.31 11.83
C ILE A 169 -2.30 0.64 13.02
N ARG A 170 -1.45 1.62 12.86
CA ARG A 170 -1.30 2.74 13.78
C ARG A 170 -0.63 3.92 13.07
N LYS A 171 -0.69 5.09 13.68
CA LYS A 171 -0.02 6.28 13.13
C LYS A 171 1.46 5.99 12.82
N GLY A 172 1.84 6.13 11.57
CA GLY A 172 3.18 5.85 11.06
C GLY A 172 3.42 4.42 10.57
N ASN A 173 2.42 3.52 10.68
CA ASN A 173 2.51 2.16 10.17
C ASN A 173 1.23 1.78 9.42
N TRP A 174 1.37 1.51 8.13
CA TRP A 174 0.27 1.21 7.23
C TRP A 174 0.55 -0.06 6.43
N PRO A 175 -0.10 -1.19 6.78
CA PRO A 175 -0.11 -2.36 5.90
C PRO A 175 -0.68 -1.98 4.54
N ASP A 176 -0.01 -2.39 3.46
CA ASP A 176 -0.22 -1.90 2.11
C ASP A 176 -0.90 -2.97 1.24
N CYS A 177 -2.13 -2.70 0.82
CA CYS A 177 -2.90 -3.56 -0.07
C CYS A 177 -2.46 -3.45 -1.54
N ASP A 178 -1.39 -2.70 -1.82
CA ASP A 178 -0.85 -2.41 -3.14
C ASP A 178 -1.65 -1.35 -3.93
N MET A 179 -1.32 -1.24 -5.22
CA MET A 179 -1.84 -0.22 -6.11
C MET A 179 -3.35 -0.28 -6.30
N LEU A 180 -3.91 0.84 -6.74
CA LEU A 180 -5.27 0.96 -7.24
C LEU A 180 -5.26 0.84 -8.77
N PRO A 181 -5.54 -0.34 -9.34
CA PRO A 181 -5.54 -0.55 -10.80
C PRO A 181 -6.84 -0.03 -11.42
N LEU A 182 -6.99 1.30 -11.46
CA LEU A 182 -8.17 2.03 -11.92
C LEU A 182 -7.89 2.83 -13.19
N GLY A 183 -8.93 3.05 -13.99
CA GLY A 183 -8.84 3.82 -15.22
C GLY A 183 -7.97 3.11 -16.27
N HIS A 184 -7.11 3.86 -16.96
CA HIS A 184 -6.17 3.37 -17.96
C HIS A 184 -4.92 2.84 -17.28
N ILE A 185 -4.65 1.54 -17.42
CA ILE A 185 -3.57 0.83 -16.72
C ILE A 185 -2.70 0.01 -17.68
N GLY A 186 -1.56 -0.45 -17.19
CA GLY A 186 -0.72 -1.41 -17.89
C GLY A 186 0.06 -0.86 -19.10
N ILE A 187 0.13 0.46 -19.28
CA ILE A 187 0.74 1.11 -20.48
C ILE A 187 2.16 0.61 -20.74
N ARG A 188 2.91 0.23 -19.72
CA ARG A 188 4.29 -0.26 -19.83
C ARG A 188 4.49 -1.63 -19.20
N SER A 189 3.40 -2.36 -18.91
CA SER A 189 3.51 -3.70 -18.39
C SER A 189 4.06 -4.66 -19.43
N GLY A 190 5.10 -5.42 -19.06
CA GLY A 190 5.61 -6.55 -19.84
C GLY A 190 4.88 -7.85 -19.54
N GLU A 191 3.96 -7.87 -18.58
CA GLU A 191 3.24 -9.06 -18.17
C GLU A 191 2.11 -9.40 -19.12
N ARG A 192 1.99 -10.70 -19.45
CA ARG A 192 0.90 -11.18 -20.30
C ARG A 192 -0.46 -10.92 -19.65
N GLY A 193 -1.38 -10.29 -20.41
CA GLY A 193 -2.73 -9.92 -19.92
C GLY A 193 -2.78 -8.67 -19.05
N LYS A 194 -1.63 -8.06 -18.74
CA LYS A 194 -1.54 -6.82 -17.94
C LYS A 194 -1.20 -5.59 -18.80
N ALA A 195 -1.09 -5.76 -20.13
CA ALA A 195 -0.73 -4.69 -21.05
C ALA A 195 -1.83 -3.62 -21.17
N ASP A 196 -1.44 -2.50 -21.76
CA ASP A 196 -2.20 -1.28 -22.09
C ASP A 196 -3.71 -1.52 -22.29
N ARG A 197 -4.53 -1.15 -21.31
CA ARG A 197 -5.98 -1.36 -21.29
C ARG A 197 -6.68 -0.54 -20.19
N MET A 198 -7.99 -0.43 -20.28
CA MET A 198 -8.80 0.03 -19.14
C MET A 198 -8.90 -1.08 -18.07
N THR A 199 -9.11 -0.69 -16.83
CA THR A 199 -9.36 -1.64 -15.74
C THR A 199 -10.50 -2.60 -16.05
N CYS A 200 -10.31 -3.88 -15.69
CA CYS A 200 -11.36 -4.90 -15.82
C CYS A 200 -12.38 -4.87 -14.67
N PHE A 201 -12.07 -4.19 -13.58
CA PHE A 201 -13.03 -4.01 -12.50
C PHE A 201 -14.28 -3.28 -12.98
N THR A 202 -15.43 -3.83 -12.67
CA THR A 202 -16.71 -3.13 -12.81
C THR A 202 -16.77 -1.91 -11.91
N LYS A 203 -17.65 -0.96 -12.19
CA LYS A 203 -17.82 0.23 -11.32
C LYS A 203 -18.12 -0.13 -9.86
N PRO A 204 -18.97 -1.13 -9.57
CA PRO A 204 -19.14 -1.66 -8.24
C PRO A 204 -17.83 -2.12 -7.58
N GLU A 205 -17.08 -3.00 -8.23
CA GLU A 205 -15.82 -3.51 -7.69
C GLU A 205 -14.79 -2.41 -7.42
N GLN A 206 -14.73 -1.39 -8.29
CA GLN A 206 -13.89 -0.22 -8.09
C GLN A 206 -14.27 0.54 -6.81
N LYS A 207 -15.57 0.73 -6.54
CA LYS A 207 -16.03 1.33 -5.28
C LYS A 207 -15.68 0.45 -4.08
N THR A 208 -15.92 -0.86 -4.19
CA THR A 208 -15.58 -1.84 -3.15
C THR A 208 -14.10 -1.75 -2.80
N MET A 209 -13.23 -1.78 -3.80
CA MET A 209 -11.79 -1.65 -3.58
C MET A 209 -11.42 -0.34 -2.87
N ILE A 210 -11.83 0.82 -3.42
CA ILE A 210 -11.53 2.12 -2.80
C ILE A 210 -12.03 2.18 -1.37
N THR A 211 -13.20 1.64 -1.10
CA THR A 211 -13.76 1.67 0.25
C THR A 211 -13.02 0.75 1.20
N LEU A 212 -12.67 -0.47 0.76
CA LEU A 212 -11.89 -1.38 1.60
C LEU A 212 -10.52 -0.78 1.92
N TRP A 213 -9.78 -0.26 0.92
CA TRP A 213 -8.51 0.43 1.16
C TRP A 213 -8.68 1.61 2.11
N SER A 214 -9.76 2.37 1.97
CA SER A 214 -9.98 3.57 2.78
C SER A 214 -10.38 3.24 4.21
N ILE A 215 -11.31 2.31 4.45
CA ILE A 215 -11.73 1.94 5.81
C ILE A 215 -10.64 1.13 6.55
N PHE A 216 -9.84 0.38 5.82
CA PHE A 216 -8.66 -0.32 6.35
C PHE A 216 -7.47 0.63 6.56
N GLN A 217 -7.46 1.81 5.93
CA GLN A 217 -6.34 2.76 5.90
C GLN A 217 -5.08 2.22 5.18
N SER A 218 -5.27 1.41 4.14
CA SER A 218 -4.17 1.13 3.21
C SER A 218 -3.74 2.39 2.49
N PRO A 219 -2.45 2.59 2.23
CA PRO A 219 -2.01 3.67 1.35
C PRO A 219 -2.72 3.63 -0.02
N LEU A 220 -3.17 4.78 -0.50
CA LEU A 220 -3.84 4.90 -1.81
C LEU A 220 -2.79 5.18 -2.89
N MET A 221 -2.23 4.12 -3.47
CA MET A 221 -1.20 4.19 -4.51
C MET A 221 -1.83 4.00 -5.88
N TYR A 222 -2.13 5.10 -6.59
CA TYR A 222 -2.76 5.03 -7.91
C TYR A 222 -1.86 4.32 -8.93
N GLY A 223 -2.37 3.26 -9.55
CA GLY A 223 -1.65 2.41 -10.51
C GLY A 223 -1.96 2.70 -11.98
N GLY A 224 -2.84 3.66 -12.27
CA GLY A 224 -3.20 4.05 -13.62
C GLY A 224 -2.45 5.29 -14.14
N GLU A 225 -2.78 5.71 -15.37
CA GLU A 225 -2.19 6.89 -16.02
C GLU A 225 -2.88 8.17 -15.54
N LEU A 226 -2.15 9.01 -14.82
CA LEU A 226 -2.68 10.26 -14.27
C LEU A 226 -3.05 11.29 -15.33
N ALA A 227 -2.35 11.28 -16.47
CA ALA A 227 -2.61 12.24 -17.54
C ALA A 227 -3.85 11.88 -18.39
N ASP A 228 -4.39 10.68 -18.22
CA ASP A 228 -5.53 10.13 -18.97
C ASP A 228 -6.64 9.66 -18.02
N LEU A 229 -6.91 10.44 -16.98
CA LEU A 229 -7.95 10.14 -16.01
C LEU A 229 -9.34 10.41 -16.58
N ASP A 230 -10.17 9.38 -16.64
CA ASP A 230 -11.59 9.54 -16.92
C ASP A 230 -12.35 10.16 -15.73
N ALA A 231 -13.51 10.77 -16.01
CA ALA A 231 -14.31 11.47 -15.01
C ALA A 231 -14.79 10.57 -13.85
N TRP A 232 -15.04 9.28 -14.14
CA TRP A 232 -15.44 8.33 -13.12
C TRP A 232 -14.30 8.00 -12.17
N THR A 233 -13.13 7.63 -12.70
CA THR A 233 -11.93 7.37 -11.89
C THR A 233 -11.55 8.59 -11.05
N LEU A 234 -11.59 9.79 -11.65
CA LEU A 234 -11.34 11.04 -10.93
C LEU A 234 -12.34 11.22 -9.77
N SER A 235 -13.63 10.94 -9.99
CA SER A 235 -14.66 11.07 -8.94
C SER A 235 -14.45 10.12 -7.76
N LEU A 236 -13.90 8.92 -8.00
CA LEU A 236 -13.54 8.00 -6.92
C LEU A 236 -12.36 8.50 -6.11
N LEU A 237 -11.28 8.92 -6.78
CA LEU A 237 -10.04 9.36 -6.13
C LEU A 237 -10.20 10.70 -5.38
N THR A 238 -11.14 11.54 -5.81
CA THR A 238 -11.36 12.86 -5.22
C THR A 238 -12.59 12.98 -4.33
N ASN A 239 -13.24 11.86 -3.98
CA ASN A 239 -14.34 11.88 -3.03
C ASN A 239 -13.86 12.35 -1.66
N THR A 240 -14.32 13.53 -1.24
CA THR A 240 -13.82 14.21 -0.04
C THR A 240 -14.17 13.46 1.26
N GLU A 241 -15.35 12.82 1.32
CA GLU A 241 -15.81 12.10 2.50
C GLU A 241 -15.05 10.78 2.67
N VAL A 242 -14.82 10.04 1.57
CA VAL A 242 -14.00 8.83 1.57
C VAL A 242 -12.55 9.15 1.95
N ASN A 243 -11.99 10.23 1.40
CA ASN A 243 -10.64 10.68 1.74
C ASN A 243 -10.53 11.18 3.19
N GLU A 244 -11.58 11.79 3.74
CA GLU A 244 -11.62 12.17 5.15
C GLU A 244 -11.66 10.95 6.06
N MET A 245 -12.53 10.00 5.79
CA MET A 245 -12.56 8.71 6.47
C MET A 245 -11.16 8.07 6.48
N HIS A 246 -10.55 7.92 5.30
CA HIS A 246 -9.22 7.32 5.17
C HIS A 246 -8.15 8.00 6.06
N ARG A 247 -8.19 9.32 6.20
CA ARG A 247 -7.19 10.08 6.96
C ARG A 247 -7.42 10.08 8.47
N THR A 248 -8.67 9.95 8.91
CA THR A 248 -9.06 10.26 10.30
C THR A 248 -9.53 9.07 11.11
N LEU A 249 -9.76 7.93 10.45
CA LEU A 249 -10.33 6.75 11.09
C LEU A 249 -9.38 6.15 12.13
N GLU A 250 -9.96 5.66 13.21
CA GLU A 250 -9.29 4.89 14.26
C GLU A 250 -10.13 3.66 14.63
N GLY A 251 -9.50 2.62 15.15
CA GLY A 251 -10.17 1.43 15.67
C GLY A 251 -10.90 0.60 14.60
N GLN A 252 -10.51 0.73 13.35
CA GLN A 252 -11.11 0.01 12.24
C GLN A 252 -10.96 -1.50 12.37
N ARG A 253 -12.07 -2.22 12.11
CA ARG A 253 -12.14 -3.67 12.22
C ARG A 253 -13.28 -4.26 11.40
N GLN A 254 -13.16 -5.55 11.08
CA GLN A 254 -14.25 -6.32 10.53
C GLN A 254 -15.21 -6.73 11.66
N GLU A 255 -16.49 -6.33 11.55
CA GLU A 255 -17.53 -6.56 12.53
C GLU A 255 -18.35 -7.84 12.27
N TYR A 256 -18.48 -8.16 11.00
CA TYR A 256 -19.30 -9.29 10.55
C TYR A 256 -18.76 -9.84 9.24
N ARG A 257 -18.92 -11.15 9.03
CA ARG A 257 -18.69 -11.82 7.77
C ARG A 257 -19.52 -13.11 7.70
N ASP A 258 -20.17 -13.30 6.55
CA ASP A 258 -20.69 -14.59 6.07
C ASP A 258 -20.34 -14.75 4.58
N ASP A 259 -20.95 -15.70 3.90
CA ASP A 259 -20.65 -16.00 2.49
C ASP A 259 -21.10 -14.90 1.52
N GLU A 260 -21.99 -14.00 1.94
CA GLU A 260 -22.58 -12.97 1.09
C GLU A 260 -22.28 -11.53 1.56
N TRP A 261 -22.01 -11.34 2.86
CA TRP A 261 -21.92 -10.03 3.47
C TRP A 261 -20.68 -9.88 4.34
N ILE A 262 -20.01 -8.75 4.18
CA ILE A 262 -18.90 -8.34 5.05
C ILE A 262 -19.21 -6.94 5.58
N VAL A 263 -19.01 -6.73 6.88
CA VAL A 263 -19.20 -5.42 7.50
C VAL A 263 -17.92 -5.00 8.20
N TRP A 264 -17.50 -3.78 7.92
CA TRP A 264 -16.41 -3.10 8.59
C TRP A 264 -16.90 -1.86 9.32
N SER A 265 -16.26 -1.52 10.43
CA SER A 265 -16.51 -0.27 11.14
C SER A 265 -15.20 0.42 11.50
N GLY A 266 -15.31 1.70 11.80
CA GLY A 266 -14.27 2.50 12.40
C GLY A 266 -14.83 3.85 12.81
N GLU A 267 -14.10 4.59 13.63
CA GLU A 267 -14.56 5.82 14.25
C GLU A 267 -13.55 6.94 14.03
N ASN A 268 -14.00 8.16 14.01
CA ASN A 268 -13.18 9.33 14.26
C ASN A 268 -13.81 10.14 15.41
N LYS A 269 -13.31 11.34 15.68
CA LYS A 269 -13.81 12.17 16.80
C LYS A 269 -15.27 12.59 16.68
N GLU A 270 -15.82 12.59 15.49
CA GLU A 270 -17.13 13.17 15.20
C GLU A 270 -18.13 12.13 14.69
N SER A 271 -17.65 10.99 14.20
CA SER A 271 -18.47 10.10 13.39
C SER A 271 -18.04 8.63 13.51
N THR A 272 -19.00 7.75 13.29
CA THR A 272 -18.79 6.33 13.05
C THR A 272 -19.00 6.03 11.57
N TYR A 273 -18.11 5.24 10.99
CA TYR A 273 -18.19 4.79 9.60
C TYR A 273 -18.48 3.29 9.56
N ILE A 274 -19.45 2.92 8.76
CA ILE A 274 -19.84 1.52 8.55
C ILE A 274 -19.79 1.21 7.07
N ALA A 275 -19.02 0.21 6.68
CA ALA A 275 -18.98 -0.30 5.31
C ALA A 275 -19.65 -1.67 5.26
N ILE A 276 -20.73 -1.80 4.49
CA ILE A 276 -21.46 -3.04 4.29
C ILE A 276 -21.26 -3.50 2.84
N PHE A 277 -20.52 -4.58 2.67
CA PHE A 277 -20.18 -5.14 1.36
C PHE A 277 -21.07 -6.33 1.04
N ASN A 278 -21.76 -6.28 -0.10
CA ASN A 278 -22.36 -7.43 -0.74
C ASN A 278 -21.29 -8.13 -1.60
N VAL A 279 -20.80 -9.26 -1.17
CA VAL A 279 -19.74 -10.01 -1.88
C VAL A 279 -20.29 -11.17 -2.72
N SER A 280 -21.62 -11.27 -2.86
CA SER A 280 -22.28 -12.25 -3.72
C SER A 280 -22.34 -11.77 -5.18
N ASP A 281 -22.65 -12.69 -6.09
CA ASP A 281 -22.79 -12.42 -7.53
C ASP A 281 -24.11 -11.73 -7.90
N GLU A 282 -24.98 -11.49 -6.93
CA GLU A 282 -26.34 -10.95 -7.16
C GLU A 282 -26.55 -9.65 -6.40
N LYS A 283 -27.36 -8.76 -6.98
CA LYS A 283 -27.89 -7.60 -6.28
C LYS A 283 -28.86 -8.06 -5.19
N LYS A 284 -28.65 -7.57 -3.96
CA LYS A 284 -29.45 -7.97 -2.80
C LYS A 284 -29.80 -6.79 -1.90
N GLU A 285 -30.93 -6.92 -1.22
CA GLU A 285 -31.26 -6.02 -0.10
C GLU A 285 -30.41 -6.34 1.12
N ILE A 286 -29.99 -5.31 1.85
CA ILE A 286 -29.25 -5.51 3.10
C ILE A 286 -30.16 -6.27 4.08
N PRO A 287 -29.71 -7.43 4.63
CA PRO A 287 -30.51 -8.18 5.57
C PRO A 287 -30.93 -7.35 6.79
N GLY A 288 -32.18 -7.49 7.22
CA GLY A 288 -32.74 -6.75 8.38
C GLY A 288 -31.87 -6.82 9.63
N LYS A 289 -31.24 -7.99 9.89
CA LYS A 289 -30.27 -8.16 11.00
C LYS A 289 -29.07 -7.20 10.94
N LEU A 290 -28.61 -6.83 9.72
CA LEU A 290 -27.49 -5.91 9.55
C LEU A 290 -27.98 -4.46 9.61
N THR A 291 -29.16 -4.14 9.02
CA THR A 291 -29.73 -2.81 9.12
C THR A 291 -30.05 -2.43 10.56
N GLU A 292 -30.71 -3.30 11.32
CA GLU A 292 -31.02 -3.09 12.75
C GLU A 292 -29.76 -2.88 13.60
N ARG A 293 -28.70 -3.63 13.31
CA ARG A 293 -27.46 -3.58 14.09
C ARG A 293 -26.58 -2.38 13.77
N TYR A 294 -26.47 -2.02 12.49
CA TYR A 294 -25.44 -1.07 12.03
C TYR A 294 -26.01 0.25 11.50
N LEU A 295 -27.25 0.29 11.02
CA LEU A 295 -27.80 1.52 10.45
C LEU A 295 -28.49 2.38 11.53
N ARG A 296 -28.36 3.69 11.44
CA ARG A 296 -28.99 4.70 12.30
C ARG A 296 -29.88 5.61 11.44
N LYS A 297 -30.91 6.22 12.07
CA LYS A 297 -31.89 7.08 11.38
C LYS A 297 -31.32 8.33 10.70
N ASP A 298 -30.16 8.76 11.14
CA ASP A 298 -29.42 9.94 10.64
C ASP A 298 -28.24 9.58 9.74
N ALA A 299 -28.10 8.31 9.40
CA ALA A 299 -27.04 7.81 8.55
C ALA A 299 -27.10 8.39 7.13
N LYS A 300 -25.93 8.63 6.54
CA LYS A 300 -25.76 9.10 5.16
C LYS A 300 -24.92 8.10 4.39
N GLU A 301 -25.38 7.69 3.22
CA GLU A 301 -24.59 6.90 2.28
C GLU A 301 -23.61 7.83 1.55
N ILE A 302 -22.32 7.55 1.66
CA ILE A 302 -21.24 8.48 1.26
C ILE A 302 -21.11 8.59 -0.26
N TRP A 303 -21.28 7.48 -1.01
CA TRP A 303 -21.09 7.51 -2.45
C TRP A 303 -22.19 8.24 -3.19
N SER A 304 -23.42 8.15 -2.72
CA SER A 304 -24.59 8.85 -3.32
C SER A 304 -24.91 10.17 -2.65
N GLY A 305 -24.42 10.40 -1.44
CA GLY A 305 -24.76 11.54 -0.60
C GLY A 305 -26.19 11.50 -0.04
N LYS A 306 -26.92 10.39 -0.21
CA LYS A 306 -28.30 10.25 0.23
C LYS A 306 -28.39 9.90 1.71
N LYS A 307 -29.44 10.39 2.39
CA LYS A 307 -29.77 9.89 3.72
C LYS A 307 -30.28 8.47 3.61
N VAL A 308 -29.82 7.64 4.53
CA VAL A 308 -30.32 6.27 4.68
C VAL A 308 -31.71 6.37 5.35
N THR A 309 -32.76 5.93 4.66
CA THR A 309 -34.12 5.86 5.21
C THR A 309 -34.41 4.45 5.71
N GLU A 310 -35.25 4.31 6.75
CA GLU A 310 -35.76 3.01 7.17
C GLU A 310 -36.49 2.36 5.98
N GLY A 311 -35.93 1.31 5.43
CA GLY A 311 -36.46 0.58 4.30
C GLY A 311 -35.31 0.00 3.45
N THR A 312 -35.61 -1.04 2.76
CA THR A 312 -34.71 -1.85 1.97
C THR A 312 -33.81 -1.03 1.03
N GLU A 313 -32.53 -0.86 1.38
CA GLU A 313 -31.53 -0.44 0.42
C GLU A 313 -31.05 -1.67 -0.36
N GLU A 314 -31.35 -1.68 -1.65
CA GLU A 314 -30.76 -2.63 -2.57
C GLU A 314 -29.29 -2.28 -2.81
N VAL A 315 -28.41 -3.24 -2.54
CA VAL A 315 -26.97 -3.15 -2.82
C VAL A 315 -26.66 -4.01 -4.03
N GLU A 316 -26.15 -3.40 -5.10
CA GLU A 316 -25.75 -4.15 -6.30
C GLU A 316 -24.69 -5.21 -5.91
N ASN A 317 -24.52 -6.23 -6.76
CA ASN A 317 -23.49 -7.24 -6.58
C ASN A 317 -22.09 -6.62 -6.50
N HIS A 318 -21.26 -7.16 -5.64
CA HIS A 318 -19.90 -6.68 -5.36
C HIS A 318 -19.83 -5.21 -4.90
N VAL A 319 -20.95 -4.66 -4.40
CA VAL A 319 -21.08 -3.26 -3.99
C VAL A 319 -21.35 -3.09 -2.51
N LEU A 320 -21.08 -1.93 -2.12
CA LEU A 320 -20.98 -1.31 -0.82
C LEU A 320 -22.13 -0.35 -0.57
N SER A 321 -22.60 -0.34 0.69
CA SER A 321 -23.17 0.85 1.31
C SER A 321 -22.14 1.37 2.35
N LEU A 322 -21.51 2.50 2.05
CA LEU A 322 -20.60 3.16 3.01
C LEU A 322 -21.37 4.25 3.73
N ILE A 323 -21.55 4.08 5.01
CA ILE A 323 -22.47 4.86 5.82
C ILE A 323 -21.68 5.66 6.85
N HIS A 324 -21.98 6.95 6.89
CA HIS A 324 -21.52 7.91 7.88
C HIS A 324 -22.63 8.14 8.91
N ILE A 325 -22.36 7.96 10.19
CA ILE A 325 -23.30 8.15 11.30
C ILE A 325 -22.73 9.16 12.28
#